data_43b04e0c8935baa5da5957fad2313e8b
#
_entry.id   43b04e0c8935baa5da5957fad2313e8b
#
_cell.length_a   1.000
_cell.length_b   1.000
_cell.length_c   1.000
_cell.angle_alpha   90.00
_cell.angle_beta   90.00
_cell.angle_gamma   90.00
#
_symmetry.space_group_name_H-M   'P 1'
#
loop_
_entity.id
_entity.type
_entity.pdbx_description
1 polymer ?
#
loop_
_entity_poly.entity_id
_entity_poly.type
_entity_poly.pdbx_seq_one_letter_code
_entity_poly.pdbx_strand_id
1 'polypeptide(L)'
;MKIKKFYGKNYYTKSEKKLRPKLDFIFHEENILVSDSVAKYYSINANTGELNWSKNNTYPFNSEIKKYKNKFFVIDYKNTLRCYKIEDGSECWNLPTEESFTISNSKYSLIILNDMVLFSNSIGDITAVDVDSGLIIWQLPTQSISILNETYDFKTSKLVSDGNSIFFSNNKNEFYSIDIKTGTTNWISEINSNITPVITGNFIFTVSNEGYLHVIEKNKGNIIRVTDLFKIYKQKKRKNIYPVGFAIGNKNLYLTNSDGKMIVVDLQNSNILKTEKVSSNLVSKPFIFNNNLFLVRNGSIIQFN
;
A
#
# COMPACT_ATOMS: atom_id res chain seq x y z
N MET A 1 11.81 21.71 -8.43
CA MET A 1 10.47 22.25 -8.65
C MET A 1 9.84 22.55 -7.27
N LYS A 2 9.60 23.81 -6.91
CA LYS A 2 9.02 24.17 -5.61
C LYS A 2 7.50 24.00 -5.68
N ILE A 3 6.97 22.90 -5.15
CA ILE A 3 5.51 22.62 -5.02
C ILE A 3 4.80 23.60 -4.05
N LYS A 4 5.33 24.80 -3.83
CA LYS A 4 4.75 25.79 -2.88
C LYS A 4 3.41 26.41 -3.32
N LYS A 5 2.89 26.12 -4.53
CA LYS A 5 1.65 26.74 -5.04
C LYS A 5 0.44 25.81 -5.22
N PHE A 6 0.55 24.50 -4.97
CA PHE A 6 -0.57 23.57 -5.13
C PHE A 6 -1.71 23.76 -4.11
N TYR A 7 -1.49 24.49 -3.05
CA TYR A 7 -2.56 24.94 -2.16
C TYR A 7 -3.06 26.33 -2.59
N GLY A 8 -3.52 26.45 -3.84
CA GLY A 8 -4.23 27.63 -4.30
C GLY A 8 -5.40 27.94 -3.37
N LYS A 9 -5.65 29.20 -3.08
CA LYS A 9 -6.70 29.68 -2.15
C LYS A 9 -8.10 29.12 -2.43
N ASN A 10 -8.33 28.45 -3.57
CA ASN A 10 -9.64 28.13 -4.12
C ASN A 10 -10.02 26.64 -4.09
N TYR A 11 -9.12 25.69 -3.75
CA TYR A 11 -9.43 24.25 -3.79
C TYR A 11 -10.09 23.72 -2.51
N TYR A 12 -9.80 24.36 -1.38
CA TYR A 12 -10.29 23.95 -0.07
C TYR A 12 -10.89 25.12 0.68
N THR A 13 -12.01 24.91 1.32
CA THR A 13 -12.59 25.83 2.29
C THR A 13 -11.68 25.99 3.50
N LYS A 14 -11.92 27.02 4.32
CA LYS A 14 -11.15 27.21 5.58
C LYS A 14 -11.30 26.04 6.53
N SER A 15 -12.48 25.40 6.59
CA SER A 15 -12.76 24.22 7.41
C SER A 15 -12.00 23.00 6.90
N GLU A 16 -12.02 22.72 5.60
CA GLU A 16 -11.31 21.59 5.00
C GLU A 16 -9.80 21.70 5.18
N LYS A 17 -9.22 22.90 5.08
CA LYS A 17 -7.78 23.13 5.35
C LYS A 17 -7.37 22.77 6.78
N LYS A 18 -8.26 22.95 7.76
CA LYS A 18 -8.01 22.55 9.15
C LYS A 18 -7.93 21.03 9.33
N LEU A 19 -8.59 20.25 8.46
CA LEU A 19 -8.56 18.79 8.48
C LEU A 19 -7.22 18.20 8.00
N ARG A 20 -6.33 19.02 7.41
CA ARG A 20 -5.04 18.60 6.84
C ARG A 20 -5.19 17.42 5.89
N PRO A 21 -5.85 17.60 4.73
CA PRO A 21 -6.14 16.51 3.80
C PRO A 21 -4.88 15.72 3.45
N LYS A 22 -4.98 14.40 3.49
CA LYS A 22 -3.95 13.50 2.96
C LYS A 22 -4.23 13.32 1.48
N LEU A 23 -3.21 13.51 0.65
CA LEU A 23 -3.32 13.46 -0.80
C LEU A 23 -2.69 12.18 -1.33
N ASP A 24 -3.34 11.60 -2.32
CA ASP A 24 -2.76 10.63 -3.25
C ASP A 24 -2.78 11.23 -4.64
N PHE A 25 -1.76 10.91 -5.44
CA PHE A 25 -1.68 11.46 -6.79
C PHE A 25 -0.98 10.52 -7.77
N ILE A 26 -1.33 10.65 -9.03
CA ILE A 26 -0.65 10.01 -10.15
C ILE A 26 -0.44 11.02 -11.28
N PHE A 27 0.57 10.74 -12.11
CA PHE A 27 0.81 11.49 -13.34
C PHE A 27 0.12 10.80 -14.52
N HIS A 28 -0.51 11.59 -15.37
CA HIS A 28 -1.05 11.18 -16.66
C HIS A 28 -0.75 12.28 -17.67
N GLU A 29 0.19 12.00 -18.59
CA GLU A 29 0.68 12.99 -19.56
C GLU A 29 1.14 14.28 -18.87
N GLU A 30 0.56 15.41 -19.20
CA GLU A 30 0.86 16.70 -18.58
C GLU A 30 0.01 17.02 -17.33
N ASN A 31 -0.77 16.03 -16.83
CA ASN A 31 -1.70 16.24 -15.74
C ASN A 31 -1.28 15.47 -14.48
N ILE A 32 -1.61 16.03 -13.33
CA ILE A 32 -1.58 15.39 -12.04
C ILE A 32 -3.03 15.16 -11.61
N LEU A 33 -3.41 13.90 -11.44
CA LEU A 33 -4.69 13.50 -10.85
C LEU A 33 -4.50 13.33 -9.36
N VAL A 34 -5.37 13.91 -8.57
CA VAL A 34 -5.29 13.89 -7.10
C VAL A 34 -6.61 13.39 -6.53
N SER A 35 -6.54 12.53 -5.53
CA SER A 35 -7.64 12.18 -4.64
C SER A 35 -7.24 12.47 -3.19
N ASP A 36 -8.18 12.79 -2.33
CA ASP A 36 -7.89 13.17 -0.97
C ASP A 36 -8.78 12.53 0.10
N SER A 37 -8.38 12.70 1.35
CA SER A 37 -9.08 12.18 2.52
C SER A 37 -10.27 13.02 2.99
N VAL A 38 -10.68 14.03 2.21
CA VAL A 38 -11.88 14.86 2.46
C VAL A 38 -12.88 14.78 1.30
N ALA A 39 -12.81 13.67 0.54
CA ALA A 39 -13.71 13.34 -0.56
C ALA A 39 -13.57 14.19 -1.83
N LYS A 40 -12.48 14.94 -1.99
CA LYS A 40 -12.21 15.66 -3.24
C LYS A 40 -11.30 14.89 -4.17
N TYR A 41 -11.54 15.07 -5.46
CA TYR A 41 -10.65 14.62 -6.52
C TYR A 41 -10.61 15.64 -7.66
N TYR A 42 -9.46 15.79 -8.28
CA TYR A 42 -9.24 16.85 -9.24
C TYR A 42 -8.05 16.58 -10.14
N SER A 43 -8.02 17.27 -11.28
CA SER A 43 -6.90 17.25 -12.22
C SER A 43 -6.28 18.63 -12.31
N ILE A 44 -4.95 18.67 -12.33
CA ILE A 44 -4.14 19.88 -12.42
C ILE A 44 -3.15 19.70 -13.56
N ASN A 45 -2.97 20.72 -14.39
CA ASN A 45 -1.87 20.73 -15.34
C ASN A 45 -0.53 20.79 -14.58
N ALA A 46 0.36 19.84 -14.84
CA ALA A 46 1.63 19.71 -14.13
C ALA A 46 2.63 20.83 -14.42
N ASN A 47 2.53 21.44 -15.60
CA ASN A 47 3.44 22.50 -16.07
C ASN A 47 3.01 23.88 -15.56
N THR A 48 1.71 24.21 -15.67
CA THR A 48 1.17 25.53 -15.29
C THR A 48 0.66 25.59 -13.86
N GLY A 49 0.25 24.47 -13.29
CA GLY A 49 -0.41 24.38 -11.98
C GLY A 49 -1.88 24.82 -12.03
N GLU A 50 -2.46 24.96 -13.21
CA GLU A 50 -3.86 25.33 -13.38
C GLU A 50 -4.78 24.13 -13.17
N LEU A 51 -5.96 24.40 -12.60
CA LEU A 51 -6.98 23.38 -12.38
C LEU A 51 -7.70 23.08 -13.70
N ASN A 52 -7.68 21.82 -14.12
CA ASN A 52 -8.46 21.37 -15.26
C ASN A 52 -9.93 21.16 -14.85
N TRP A 53 -10.12 20.35 -13.80
CA TRP A 53 -11.44 20.09 -13.22
C TRP A 53 -11.31 19.67 -11.76
N SER A 54 -12.41 19.82 -10.98
CA SER A 54 -12.51 19.39 -9.58
C SER A 54 -13.90 18.89 -9.29
N LYS A 55 -13.99 17.77 -8.56
CA LYS A 55 -15.25 17.14 -8.15
C LYS A 55 -15.17 16.64 -6.70
N ASN A 56 -16.32 16.31 -6.14
CA ASN A 56 -16.46 15.73 -4.81
C ASN A 56 -17.11 14.36 -4.91
N ASN A 57 -16.60 13.41 -4.13
CA ASN A 57 -17.28 12.17 -3.83
C ASN A 57 -18.19 12.34 -2.60
N THR A 58 -19.08 11.39 -2.36
CA THR A 58 -19.92 11.37 -1.14
C THR A 58 -19.08 11.06 0.09
N TYR A 59 -18.12 10.14 -0.04
CA TYR A 59 -17.27 9.68 1.05
C TYR A 59 -15.79 9.92 0.76
N PRO A 60 -14.96 10.16 1.79
CA PRO A 60 -13.51 10.26 1.63
C PRO A 60 -12.89 9.02 1.00
N PHE A 61 -11.78 9.20 0.28
CA PHE A 61 -11.04 8.08 -0.31
C PHE A 61 -10.06 7.47 0.70
N ASN A 62 -9.91 6.15 0.66
CA ASN A 62 -9.01 5.38 1.52
C ASN A 62 -8.10 4.40 0.74
N SER A 63 -7.84 4.64 -0.51
CA SER A 63 -6.88 3.87 -1.31
C SER A 63 -5.87 4.77 -2.00
N GLU A 64 -4.87 4.15 -2.60
CA GLU A 64 -4.06 4.81 -3.61
C GLU A 64 -4.90 4.99 -4.88
N ILE A 65 -4.63 6.06 -5.62
CA ILE A 65 -5.19 6.25 -6.95
C ILE A 65 -4.38 5.42 -7.96
N LYS A 66 -5.06 4.68 -8.83
CA LYS A 66 -4.44 3.91 -9.92
C LYS A 66 -5.09 4.29 -11.24
N LYS A 67 -4.31 4.29 -12.32
CA LYS A 67 -4.81 4.60 -13.67
C LYS A 67 -4.65 3.43 -14.62
N TYR A 68 -5.57 3.34 -15.57
CA TYR A 68 -5.52 2.43 -16.69
C TYR A 68 -6.14 3.09 -17.91
N LYS A 69 -5.37 3.22 -18.99
CA LYS A 69 -5.81 3.97 -20.20
C LYS A 69 -6.28 5.38 -19.80
N ASN A 70 -7.52 5.72 -20.17
CA ASN A 70 -8.17 7.01 -19.88
C ASN A 70 -9.03 7.02 -18.60
N LYS A 71 -8.89 6.00 -17.74
CA LYS A 71 -9.63 5.85 -16.49
C LYS A 71 -8.71 5.88 -15.28
N PHE A 72 -9.25 6.26 -14.13
CA PHE A 72 -8.60 6.05 -12.85
C PHE A 72 -9.55 5.45 -11.82
N PHE A 73 -8.97 4.77 -10.83
CA PHE A 73 -9.67 3.98 -9.85
C PHE A 73 -9.24 4.36 -8.44
N VAL A 74 -10.21 4.42 -7.54
CA VAL A 74 -10.03 4.68 -6.11
C VAL A 74 -11.08 3.92 -5.30
N ILE A 75 -10.80 3.67 -4.02
CA ILE A 75 -11.77 3.07 -3.10
C ILE A 75 -12.05 4.09 -2.00
N ASP A 76 -13.32 4.26 -1.66
CA ASP A 76 -13.72 5.14 -0.58
C ASP A 76 -13.87 4.40 0.76
N TYR A 77 -14.11 5.14 1.84
CA TYR A 77 -14.26 4.59 3.20
C TYR A 77 -15.48 3.67 3.38
N LYS A 78 -16.40 3.66 2.41
CA LYS A 78 -17.55 2.75 2.38
C LYS A 78 -17.29 1.48 1.58
N ASN A 79 -16.01 1.16 1.35
CA ASN A 79 -15.59 0.00 0.54
C ASN A 79 -16.14 0.01 -0.90
N THR A 80 -16.47 1.19 -1.43
CA THR A 80 -16.91 1.30 -2.82
C THR A 80 -15.72 1.55 -3.73
N LEU A 81 -15.45 0.63 -4.64
CA LEU A 81 -14.53 0.86 -5.76
C LEU A 81 -15.20 1.76 -6.79
N ARG A 82 -14.50 2.80 -7.20
CA ARG A 82 -14.99 3.79 -8.16
C ARG A 82 -14.07 3.93 -9.35
N CYS A 83 -14.67 4.00 -10.51
CA CYS A 83 -14.02 4.30 -11.78
C CYS A 83 -14.41 5.70 -12.24
N TYR A 84 -13.43 6.51 -12.62
CA TYR A 84 -13.64 7.83 -13.18
C TYR A 84 -12.87 8.01 -14.48
N LYS A 85 -13.39 8.85 -15.39
CA LYS A 85 -12.67 9.29 -16.58
C LYS A 85 -11.61 10.30 -16.20
N ILE A 86 -10.43 10.22 -16.81
CA ILE A 86 -9.33 11.15 -16.56
C ILE A 86 -9.63 12.55 -17.12
N GLU A 87 -10.32 12.58 -18.25
CA GLU A 87 -10.59 13.80 -19.00
C GLU A 87 -11.38 14.85 -18.18
N ASP A 88 -12.47 14.43 -17.57
CA ASP A 88 -13.43 15.32 -16.90
C ASP A 88 -13.81 14.91 -15.47
N GLY A 89 -13.29 13.78 -14.98
CA GLY A 89 -13.62 13.22 -13.67
C GLY A 89 -15.05 12.67 -13.56
N SER A 90 -15.77 12.44 -14.68
CA SER A 90 -17.09 11.79 -14.62
C SER A 90 -16.96 10.33 -14.21
N GLU A 91 -17.90 9.86 -13.40
CA GLU A 91 -17.92 8.45 -12.97
C GLU A 91 -18.27 7.54 -14.17
N CYS A 92 -17.48 6.46 -14.35
CA CYS A 92 -17.74 5.42 -15.34
C CYS A 92 -18.72 4.40 -14.77
N TRP A 93 -18.34 3.88 -13.60
CA TRP A 93 -19.09 2.91 -12.82
C TRP A 93 -18.61 2.92 -11.37
N ASN A 94 -19.36 2.31 -10.49
CA ASN A 94 -18.95 2.06 -9.12
C ASN A 94 -19.42 0.67 -8.67
N LEU A 95 -18.69 0.07 -7.74
CA LEU A 95 -18.99 -1.22 -7.15
C LEU A 95 -18.93 -1.09 -5.63
N PRO A 96 -20.06 -1.03 -4.93
CA PRO A 96 -20.09 -1.17 -3.49
C PRO A 96 -19.75 -2.62 -3.11
N THR A 97 -18.89 -2.81 -2.12
CA THR A 97 -18.65 -4.10 -1.48
C THR A 97 -19.14 -4.08 -0.06
N GLU A 98 -19.01 -5.20 0.65
CA GLU A 98 -19.54 -5.33 2.00
C GLU A 98 -18.96 -4.26 2.94
N GLU A 99 -19.86 -3.56 3.65
CA GLU A 99 -19.49 -2.51 4.58
C GLU A 99 -19.06 -3.12 5.93
N SER A 100 -18.01 -2.56 6.51
CA SER A 100 -17.63 -2.81 7.89
C SER A 100 -18.05 -1.63 8.77
N PHE A 101 -18.46 -1.90 9.99
CA PHE A 101 -18.68 -0.86 11.00
C PHE A 101 -17.37 -0.17 11.41
N THR A 102 -16.23 -0.76 11.08
CA THR A 102 -14.90 -0.22 11.42
C THR A 102 -14.24 0.38 10.20
N ILE A 103 -13.81 1.63 10.33
CA ILE A 103 -13.02 2.32 9.34
C ILE A 103 -11.56 1.94 9.57
N SER A 104 -10.95 1.27 8.59
CA SER A 104 -9.52 1.00 8.65
C SER A 104 -8.71 2.28 8.49
N ASN A 105 -7.77 2.51 9.40
CA ASN A 105 -6.78 3.58 9.26
C ASN A 105 -5.69 3.26 8.22
N SER A 106 -5.64 2.02 7.73
CA SER A 106 -4.74 1.60 6.67
C SER A 106 -5.39 1.84 5.31
N LYS A 107 -4.58 2.27 4.34
CA LYS A 107 -5.06 2.42 2.96
C LYS A 107 -5.31 1.04 2.36
N TYR A 108 -6.46 0.93 1.71
CA TYR A 108 -6.80 -0.27 0.92
C TYR A 108 -5.85 -0.41 -0.25
N SER A 109 -5.51 -1.64 -0.56
CA SER A 109 -4.66 -1.94 -1.70
C SER A 109 -5.49 -2.02 -2.98
N LEU A 110 -4.95 -1.45 -4.05
CA LEU A 110 -5.53 -1.50 -5.39
C LEU A 110 -4.40 -1.68 -6.40
N ILE A 111 -4.51 -2.70 -7.25
CA ILE A 111 -3.61 -2.94 -8.37
C ILE A 111 -4.42 -3.21 -9.63
N ILE A 112 -3.83 -2.98 -10.80
CA ILE A 112 -4.47 -3.24 -12.11
C ILE A 112 -3.57 -4.18 -12.90
N LEU A 113 -4.13 -5.30 -13.34
CA LEU A 113 -3.43 -6.36 -14.05
C LEU A 113 -4.38 -7.06 -15.03
N ASN A 114 -3.93 -7.33 -16.26
CA ASN A 114 -4.66 -8.13 -17.23
C ASN A 114 -6.13 -7.69 -17.44
N ASP A 115 -6.35 -6.38 -17.60
CA ASP A 115 -7.67 -5.75 -17.72
C ASP A 115 -8.59 -5.98 -16.50
N MET A 116 -8.02 -6.32 -15.34
CA MET A 116 -8.72 -6.45 -14.07
C MET A 116 -8.23 -5.43 -13.06
N VAL A 117 -9.14 -4.92 -12.25
CA VAL A 117 -8.85 -4.19 -11.03
C VAL A 117 -8.96 -5.16 -9.85
N LEU A 118 -7.87 -5.36 -9.13
CA LEU A 118 -7.83 -6.19 -7.93
C LEU A 118 -7.67 -5.28 -6.71
N PHE A 119 -8.49 -5.49 -5.70
CA PHE A 119 -8.45 -4.63 -4.52
C PHE A 119 -8.82 -5.36 -3.23
N SER A 120 -8.36 -4.83 -2.10
CA SER A 120 -8.78 -5.24 -0.76
C SER A 120 -9.74 -4.21 -0.16
N ASN A 121 -10.68 -4.67 0.66
CA ASN A 121 -11.59 -3.82 1.44
C ASN A 121 -11.22 -3.79 2.93
N SER A 122 -12.05 -3.15 3.77
CA SER A 122 -11.81 -3.01 5.21
C SER A 122 -11.89 -4.30 6.02
N ILE A 123 -12.58 -5.31 5.50
CA ILE A 123 -12.68 -6.64 6.12
C ILE A 123 -11.67 -7.64 5.55
N GLY A 124 -10.82 -7.18 4.59
CA GLY A 124 -9.74 -7.98 4.03
C GLY A 124 -10.11 -8.82 2.83
N ASP A 125 -11.36 -8.78 2.37
CA ASP A 125 -11.75 -9.49 1.15
C ASP A 125 -10.98 -8.96 -0.05
N ILE A 126 -10.61 -9.88 -0.92
CA ILE A 126 -9.98 -9.55 -2.20
C ILE A 126 -11.01 -9.73 -3.31
N THR A 127 -11.20 -8.67 -4.08
CA THR A 127 -12.14 -8.68 -5.21
C THR A 127 -11.40 -8.36 -6.49
N ALA A 128 -11.67 -9.11 -7.56
CA ALA A 128 -11.26 -8.82 -8.92
C ALA A 128 -12.48 -8.42 -9.76
N VAL A 129 -12.36 -7.32 -10.47
CA VAL A 129 -13.41 -6.81 -11.35
C VAL A 129 -12.85 -6.52 -12.74
N ASP A 130 -13.69 -6.63 -13.73
CA ASP A 130 -13.38 -6.19 -15.09
C ASP A 130 -13.20 -4.66 -15.12
N VAL A 131 -12.11 -4.20 -15.71
CA VAL A 131 -11.72 -2.78 -15.70
C VAL A 131 -12.68 -1.89 -16.49
N ASP A 132 -13.39 -2.43 -17.47
CA ASP A 132 -14.26 -1.66 -18.34
C ASP A 132 -15.70 -1.62 -17.84
N SER A 133 -16.24 -2.76 -17.41
CA SER A 133 -17.63 -2.89 -16.96
C SER A 133 -17.84 -2.75 -15.46
N GLY A 134 -16.80 -2.96 -14.64
CA GLY A 134 -16.92 -3.00 -13.17
C GLY A 134 -17.59 -4.27 -12.64
N LEU A 135 -17.84 -5.28 -13.49
CA LEU A 135 -18.43 -6.55 -13.08
C LEU A 135 -17.42 -7.40 -12.30
N ILE A 136 -17.89 -8.03 -11.24
CA ILE A 136 -17.08 -8.94 -10.42
C ILE A 136 -16.72 -10.17 -11.26
N ILE A 137 -15.42 -10.46 -11.37
CA ILE A 137 -14.90 -11.68 -11.97
C ILE A 137 -14.80 -12.77 -10.90
N TRP A 138 -14.22 -12.43 -9.75
CA TRP A 138 -14.20 -13.30 -8.57
C TRP A 138 -14.04 -12.46 -7.30
N GLN A 139 -14.41 -13.06 -6.17
CA GLN A 139 -14.23 -12.49 -4.83
C GLN A 139 -13.78 -13.59 -3.88
N LEU A 140 -12.77 -13.30 -3.06
CA LEU A 140 -12.24 -14.20 -2.05
C LEU A 140 -12.39 -13.56 -0.66
N PRO A 141 -13.28 -14.07 0.20
CA PRO A 141 -13.28 -13.73 1.61
C PRO A 141 -12.01 -14.27 2.29
N THR A 142 -11.29 -13.43 3.01
CA THR A 142 -10.09 -13.85 3.75
C THR A 142 -10.35 -13.99 5.25
N GLN A 143 -11.57 -13.73 5.71
CA GLN A 143 -11.95 -13.90 7.12
C GLN A 143 -13.09 -14.91 7.27
N SER A 144 -13.02 -15.72 8.33
CA SER A 144 -14.16 -16.53 8.75
C SER A 144 -15.19 -15.65 9.45
N ILE A 145 -16.48 -15.98 9.31
CA ILE A 145 -17.63 -15.27 9.93
C ILE A 145 -17.49 -15.13 11.45
N SER A 146 -16.82 -16.06 12.12
CA SER A 146 -16.57 -16.03 13.56
C SER A 146 -15.62 -14.90 14.00
N ILE A 147 -14.80 -14.36 13.08
CA ILE A 147 -13.83 -13.31 13.36
C ILE A 147 -14.41 -11.89 13.15
N LEU A 148 -15.53 -11.75 12.49
CA LEU A 148 -16.17 -10.44 12.23
C LEU A 148 -16.45 -9.62 13.49
N ASN A 149 -16.58 -10.26 14.65
CA ASN A 149 -16.80 -9.58 15.94
C ASN A 149 -15.49 -9.02 16.56
N GLU A 150 -14.31 -9.38 16.06
CA GLU A 150 -13.00 -8.92 16.56
C GLU A 150 -12.27 -7.96 15.60
N THR A 151 -12.97 -7.41 14.62
CA THR A 151 -12.36 -6.72 13.45
C THR A 151 -11.87 -5.30 13.69
N TYR A 152 -11.80 -4.82 14.93
CA TYR A 152 -11.40 -3.43 15.22
C TYR A 152 -9.99 -3.04 14.77
N ASP A 153 -9.10 -3.98 14.46
CA ASP A 153 -7.72 -3.70 14.01
C ASP A 153 -7.24 -4.66 12.91
N PHE A 154 -8.13 -5.03 11.98
CA PHE A 154 -7.72 -5.84 10.83
C PHE A 154 -6.91 -5.02 9.84
N LYS A 155 -5.74 -5.54 9.45
CA LYS A 155 -4.82 -4.89 8.51
C LYS A 155 -4.30 -5.89 7.50
N THR A 156 -4.36 -5.52 6.24
CA THR A 156 -3.69 -6.25 5.16
C THR A 156 -2.48 -5.48 4.69
N SER A 157 -1.47 -6.19 4.19
CA SER A 157 -0.40 -5.59 3.41
C SER A 157 -0.95 -5.12 2.05
N LYS A 158 -0.15 -4.37 1.30
CA LYS A 158 -0.48 -4.10 -0.11
C LYS A 158 -0.35 -5.38 -0.92
N LEU A 159 -1.23 -5.52 -1.92
CA LEU A 159 -1.16 -6.56 -2.92
C LEU A 159 0.08 -6.34 -3.80
N VAL A 160 0.84 -7.39 -4.03
CA VAL A 160 1.90 -7.42 -5.05
C VAL A 160 1.67 -8.60 -5.98
N SER A 161 2.18 -8.53 -7.21
CA SER A 161 1.96 -9.57 -8.21
C SER A 161 3.21 -9.86 -9.00
N ASP A 162 3.32 -11.11 -9.48
CA ASP A 162 4.29 -11.52 -10.49
C ASP A 162 3.68 -11.68 -11.90
N GLY A 163 2.41 -11.27 -12.07
CA GLY A 163 1.65 -11.39 -13.32
C GLY A 163 0.73 -12.62 -13.38
N ASN A 164 0.98 -13.67 -12.61
CA ASN A 164 0.15 -14.88 -12.53
C ASN A 164 -0.56 -15.01 -11.18
N SER A 165 0.12 -14.63 -10.12
CA SER A 165 -0.39 -14.68 -8.75
C SER A 165 -0.31 -13.31 -8.08
N ILE A 166 -1.20 -13.07 -7.13
CA ILE A 166 -1.09 -11.99 -6.16
C ILE A 166 -0.63 -12.55 -4.82
N PHE A 167 0.15 -11.72 -4.11
CA PHE A 167 0.71 -12.05 -2.80
C PHE A 167 0.41 -10.92 -1.83
N PHE A 168 -0.04 -11.27 -0.65
CA PHE A 168 -0.27 -10.32 0.45
C PHE A 168 -0.34 -11.05 1.79
N SER A 169 -0.25 -10.32 2.86
CA SER A 169 -0.36 -10.83 4.23
C SER A 169 -1.36 -10.01 5.03
N ASN A 170 -1.77 -10.54 6.17
CA ASN A 170 -2.59 -9.84 7.14
C ASN A 170 -2.00 -9.95 8.55
N ASN A 171 -2.59 -9.22 9.50
CA ASN A 171 -2.19 -9.28 10.90
C ASN A 171 -2.92 -10.38 11.71
N LYS A 172 -3.46 -11.40 11.03
CA LYS A 172 -4.06 -12.61 11.61
C LYS A 172 -3.26 -13.87 11.29
N ASN A 173 -1.94 -13.71 11.09
CA ASN A 173 -0.99 -14.79 10.79
C ASN A 173 -1.19 -15.46 9.43
N GLU A 174 -1.67 -14.76 8.43
CA GLU A 174 -1.88 -15.36 7.12
C GLU A 174 -1.13 -14.59 6.03
N PHE A 175 -0.38 -15.33 5.24
CA PHE A 175 0.26 -14.86 4.01
C PHE A 175 -0.26 -15.68 2.85
N TYR A 176 -0.88 -15.03 1.89
CA TYR A 176 -1.58 -15.65 0.77
C TYR A 176 -0.81 -15.59 -0.53
N SER A 177 -0.94 -16.65 -1.34
CA SER A 177 -0.77 -16.62 -2.79
C SER A 177 -2.09 -17.02 -3.45
N ILE A 178 -2.59 -16.19 -4.36
CA ILE A 178 -3.87 -16.37 -5.04
C ILE A 178 -3.63 -16.30 -6.55
N ASP A 179 -4.20 -17.24 -7.29
CA ASP A 179 -4.21 -17.19 -8.75
C ASP A 179 -5.04 -15.99 -9.24
N ILE A 180 -4.47 -15.16 -10.10
CA ILE A 180 -5.11 -13.91 -10.56
C ILE A 180 -6.36 -14.18 -11.38
N LYS A 181 -6.37 -15.24 -12.20
CA LYS A 181 -7.47 -15.51 -13.14
C LYS A 181 -8.69 -16.07 -12.45
N THR A 182 -8.47 -16.95 -11.48
CA THR A 182 -9.54 -17.74 -10.86
C THR A 182 -9.93 -17.28 -9.46
N GLY A 183 -9.05 -16.51 -8.78
CA GLY A 183 -9.23 -16.16 -7.38
C GLY A 183 -9.00 -17.33 -6.41
N THR A 184 -8.52 -18.50 -6.92
CA THR A 184 -8.25 -19.65 -6.05
C THR A 184 -6.95 -19.46 -5.27
N THR A 185 -6.96 -19.90 -4.02
CA THR A 185 -5.76 -19.86 -3.18
C THR A 185 -4.78 -20.96 -3.61
N ASN A 186 -3.56 -20.55 -4.01
CA ASN A 186 -2.48 -21.48 -4.33
C ASN A 186 -1.90 -22.08 -3.04
N TRP A 187 -1.61 -21.23 -2.06
CA TRP A 187 -1.09 -21.61 -0.75
C TRP A 187 -1.30 -20.50 0.29
N ILE A 188 -1.25 -20.87 1.57
CA ILE A 188 -1.26 -19.98 2.73
C ILE A 188 -0.09 -20.37 3.62
N SER A 189 0.63 -19.38 4.16
CA SER A 189 1.70 -19.58 5.16
C SER A 189 1.41 -18.75 6.41
N GLU A 190 1.80 -19.25 7.58
CA GLU A 190 1.57 -18.58 8.87
C GLU A 190 2.58 -17.44 9.09
N ILE A 191 2.22 -16.22 8.70
CA ILE A 191 3.07 -15.02 8.88
C ILE A 191 2.20 -13.83 9.28
N ASN A 192 2.46 -13.26 10.47
CA ASN A 192 1.84 -12.05 10.96
C ASN A 192 2.53 -10.81 10.38
N SER A 193 2.04 -10.27 9.28
CA SER A 193 2.62 -9.08 8.65
C SER A 193 1.57 -8.20 7.99
N ASN A 194 1.76 -6.90 8.10
CA ASN A 194 1.05 -5.90 7.30
C ASN A 194 2.00 -5.09 6.40
N ILE A 195 3.25 -5.54 6.29
CA ILE A 195 4.28 -4.91 5.46
C ILE A 195 4.15 -5.42 4.03
N THR A 196 4.23 -4.51 3.08
CA THR A 196 4.20 -4.84 1.64
C THR A 196 5.33 -5.81 1.32
N PRO A 197 5.05 -7.03 0.83
CA PRO A 197 6.08 -7.97 0.44
C PRO A 197 6.81 -7.53 -0.83
N VAL A 198 8.01 -8.08 -1.06
CA VAL A 198 8.79 -7.83 -2.28
C VAL A 198 9.13 -9.16 -2.93
N ILE A 199 8.82 -9.26 -4.23
CA ILE A 199 9.13 -10.45 -5.05
C ILE A 199 10.47 -10.22 -5.74
N THR A 200 11.37 -11.20 -5.63
CA THR A 200 12.67 -11.20 -6.30
C THR A 200 12.97 -12.61 -6.82
N GLY A 201 12.92 -12.80 -8.12
CA GLY A 201 13.08 -14.11 -8.75
C GLY A 201 12.05 -15.13 -8.22
N ASN A 202 12.55 -16.23 -7.65
CA ASN A 202 11.72 -17.30 -7.10
C ASN A 202 11.36 -17.11 -5.62
N PHE A 203 11.68 -15.98 -5.03
CA PHE A 203 11.49 -15.72 -3.61
C PHE A 203 10.62 -14.50 -3.34
N ILE A 204 9.91 -14.58 -2.22
CA ILE A 204 9.16 -13.47 -1.64
C ILE A 204 9.82 -13.14 -0.30
N PHE A 205 10.06 -11.85 -0.09
CA PHE A 205 10.55 -11.31 1.16
C PHE A 205 9.43 -10.56 1.87
N THR A 206 9.26 -10.80 3.16
CA THR A 206 8.37 -10.01 4.02
C THR A 206 8.95 -9.94 5.43
N VAL A 207 8.52 -8.92 6.18
CA VAL A 207 8.94 -8.75 7.58
C VAL A 207 7.71 -8.80 8.46
N SER A 208 7.68 -9.70 9.44
CA SER A 208 6.57 -9.81 10.37
C SER A 208 6.50 -8.60 11.31
N ASN A 209 5.33 -8.39 11.93
CA ASN A 209 5.13 -7.30 12.89
C ASN A 209 6.08 -7.39 14.09
N GLU A 210 6.55 -8.59 14.43
CA GLU A 210 7.52 -8.87 15.49
C GLU A 210 8.98 -8.64 15.06
N GLY A 211 9.22 -8.34 13.77
CA GLY A 211 10.54 -8.05 13.22
C GLY A 211 11.33 -9.26 12.74
N TYR A 212 10.64 -10.33 12.35
CA TYR A 212 11.27 -11.46 11.66
C TYR A 212 11.22 -11.27 10.14
N LEU A 213 12.38 -11.36 9.49
CA LEU A 213 12.45 -11.45 8.03
C LEU A 213 12.15 -12.89 7.61
N HIS A 214 11.15 -13.05 6.76
CA HIS A 214 10.79 -14.31 6.14
C HIS A 214 11.21 -14.30 4.68
N VAL A 215 11.88 -15.37 4.23
CA VAL A 215 12.16 -15.67 2.83
C VAL A 215 11.31 -16.86 2.45
N ILE A 216 10.42 -16.69 1.47
CA ILE A 216 9.41 -17.67 1.10
C ILE A 216 9.66 -18.11 -0.35
N GLU A 217 9.59 -19.40 -0.62
CA GLU A 217 9.55 -19.92 -1.99
C GLU A 217 8.22 -19.55 -2.65
N LYS A 218 8.29 -18.77 -3.72
CA LYS A 218 7.12 -18.16 -4.35
C LYS A 218 6.05 -19.16 -4.80
N ASN A 219 6.45 -20.28 -5.36
CA ASN A 219 5.51 -21.22 -5.98
C ASN A 219 4.79 -22.13 -4.98
N LYS A 220 5.44 -22.48 -3.87
CA LYS A 220 4.91 -23.45 -2.90
C LYS A 220 4.57 -22.86 -1.53
N GLY A 221 5.01 -21.61 -1.26
CA GLY A 221 4.82 -20.98 0.03
C GLY A 221 5.72 -21.51 1.15
N ASN A 222 6.70 -22.37 0.83
CA ASN A 222 7.63 -22.90 1.84
C ASN A 222 8.49 -21.78 2.40
N ILE A 223 8.55 -21.66 3.72
CA ILE A 223 9.45 -20.72 4.40
C ILE A 223 10.86 -21.30 4.36
N ILE A 224 11.72 -20.70 3.54
CA ILE A 224 13.12 -21.13 3.33
C ILE A 224 14.01 -20.64 4.46
N ARG A 225 13.74 -19.44 4.98
CA ARG A 225 14.56 -18.82 6.04
C ARG A 225 13.72 -17.86 6.86
N VAL A 226 14.00 -17.84 8.16
CA VAL A 226 13.51 -16.85 9.11
C VAL A 226 14.69 -16.24 9.84
N THR A 227 14.76 -14.92 9.90
CA THR A 227 15.83 -14.20 10.59
C THR A 227 15.26 -13.17 11.53
N ASP A 228 15.63 -13.24 12.81
CA ASP A 228 15.25 -12.25 13.81
C ASP A 228 16.06 -10.96 13.62
N LEU A 229 15.46 -9.96 12.97
CA LEU A 229 16.07 -8.64 12.79
C LEU A 229 16.00 -7.77 14.05
N PHE A 230 15.05 -8.07 14.95
CA PHE A 230 14.87 -7.31 16.18
C PHE A 230 15.72 -7.83 17.33
N LYS A 231 16.58 -8.83 17.12
CA LYS A 231 17.60 -9.26 18.12
C LYS A 231 18.54 -8.15 18.59
N ILE A 232 18.65 -7.06 17.78
CA ILE A 232 19.41 -5.84 18.13
C ILE A 232 18.78 -5.04 19.29
N TYR A 233 17.53 -5.32 19.65
CA TYR A 233 16.79 -4.62 20.70
C TYR A 233 16.73 -5.45 21.97
N LYS A 234 16.82 -4.76 23.13
CA LYS A 234 16.51 -5.37 24.42
C LYS A 234 15.03 -5.81 24.46
N GLN A 235 14.74 -6.96 25.09
CA GLN A 235 13.42 -7.59 25.06
C GLN A 235 12.27 -6.66 25.50
N LYS A 236 12.47 -5.85 26.54
CA LYS A 236 11.47 -4.86 27.00
C LYS A 236 11.16 -3.78 25.95
N LYS A 237 12.16 -3.37 25.16
CA LYS A 237 12.02 -2.32 24.14
C LYS A 237 11.39 -2.87 22.85
N ARG A 238 11.68 -4.13 22.54
CA ARG A 238 11.23 -4.80 21.32
C ARG A 238 9.71 -4.77 21.15
N LYS A 239 8.94 -4.91 22.23
CA LYS A 239 7.46 -4.93 22.21
C LYS A 239 6.83 -3.63 21.69
N ASN A 240 7.55 -2.50 21.73
CA ASN A 240 7.08 -1.18 21.31
C ASN A 240 7.65 -0.75 19.96
N ILE A 241 8.41 -1.62 19.29
CA ILE A 241 9.02 -1.32 18.00
C ILE A 241 8.34 -2.19 16.95
N TYR A 242 7.96 -1.58 15.85
CA TYR A 242 7.38 -2.26 14.69
C TYR A 242 8.10 -1.85 13.40
N PRO A 243 8.13 -2.72 12.39
CA PRO A 243 8.67 -2.39 11.10
C PRO A 243 7.75 -1.38 10.40
N VAL A 244 8.34 -0.38 9.74
CA VAL A 244 7.62 0.62 8.94
C VAL A 244 7.53 0.18 7.49
N GLY A 245 8.58 -0.46 6.99
CA GLY A 245 8.67 -1.01 5.65
C GLY A 245 10.10 -1.19 5.22
N PHE A 246 10.30 -1.86 4.10
CA PHE A 246 11.62 -2.14 3.56
C PHE A 246 11.68 -1.94 2.05
N ALA A 247 12.90 -1.84 1.54
CA ALA A 247 13.22 -1.90 0.11
C ALA A 247 14.37 -2.88 -0.11
N ILE A 248 14.41 -3.50 -1.28
CA ILE A 248 15.47 -4.42 -1.70
C ILE A 248 16.27 -3.76 -2.82
N GLY A 249 17.57 -3.60 -2.59
CA GLY A 249 18.55 -3.24 -3.60
C GLY A 249 19.23 -4.48 -4.17
N ASN A 250 20.34 -4.28 -4.88
CA ASN A 250 21.04 -5.38 -5.57
C ASN A 250 21.51 -6.50 -4.62
N LYS A 251 22.08 -6.14 -3.46
CA LYS A 251 22.64 -7.10 -2.51
C LYS A 251 22.01 -7.01 -1.11
N ASN A 252 21.32 -5.93 -0.82
CA ASN A 252 20.89 -5.61 0.54
C ASN A 252 19.39 -5.33 0.62
N LEU A 253 18.83 -5.70 1.75
CA LEU A 253 17.52 -5.25 2.19
C LEU A 253 17.71 -4.12 3.21
N TYR A 254 16.95 -3.05 3.07
CA TYR A 254 16.96 -1.88 3.94
C TYR A 254 15.60 -1.81 4.65
N LEU A 255 15.58 -2.07 5.95
CA LEU A 255 14.38 -2.03 6.78
C LEU A 255 14.39 -0.79 7.68
N THR A 256 13.33 0.00 7.67
CA THR A 256 13.12 1.08 8.63
C THR A 256 12.13 0.67 9.71
N ASN A 257 12.38 1.14 10.94
CA ASN A 257 11.59 0.82 12.11
C ASN A 257 10.99 2.09 12.75
N SER A 258 9.95 1.89 13.55
CA SER A 258 9.19 2.97 14.20
C SER A 258 10.03 3.82 15.17
N ASP A 259 11.18 3.31 15.64
CA ASP A 259 12.12 4.07 16.48
C ASP A 259 13.11 4.92 15.66
N GLY A 260 12.95 4.99 14.34
CA GLY A 260 13.81 5.76 13.43
C GLY A 260 15.16 5.13 13.15
N LYS A 261 15.31 3.83 13.34
CA LYS A 261 16.48 3.07 12.89
C LYS A 261 16.25 2.45 11.53
N MET A 262 17.34 2.32 10.79
CA MET A 262 17.44 1.51 9.57
C MET A 262 18.37 0.31 9.86
N ILE A 263 17.89 -0.89 9.48
CA ILE A 263 18.66 -2.13 9.52
C ILE A 263 19.00 -2.50 8.09
N VAL A 264 20.28 -2.72 7.81
CA VAL A 264 20.76 -3.21 6.51
C VAL A 264 21.07 -4.69 6.65
N VAL A 265 20.50 -5.49 5.75
CA VAL A 265 20.55 -6.95 5.79
C VAL A 265 21.08 -7.45 4.47
N ASP A 266 22.04 -8.38 4.51
CA ASP A 266 22.50 -9.11 3.32
C ASP A 266 21.39 -10.03 2.78
N LEU A 267 21.07 -9.94 1.50
CA LEU A 267 20.00 -10.74 0.89
C LEU A 267 20.34 -12.23 0.78
N GLN A 268 21.63 -12.56 0.60
CA GLN A 268 22.04 -13.93 0.35
C GLN A 268 21.94 -14.79 1.60
N ASN A 269 22.37 -14.27 2.75
CA ASN A 269 22.42 -15.02 4.01
C ASN A 269 21.51 -14.48 5.11
N SER A 270 20.84 -13.34 4.87
CA SER A 270 19.98 -12.62 5.82
C SER A 270 20.69 -12.12 7.09
N ASN A 271 22.00 -11.97 7.07
CA ASN A 271 22.76 -11.41 8.18
C ASN A 271 22.58 -9.89 8.25
N ILE A 272 22.49 -9.38 9.48
CA ILE A 272 22.48 -7.92 9.72
C ILE A 272 23.91 -7.41 9.48
N LEU A 273 24.05 -6.54 8.49
CA LEU A 273 25.33 -5.90 8.16
C LEU A 273 25.56 -4.63 8.95
N LYS A 274 24.52 -3.82 9.11
CA LYS A 274 24.59 -2.52 9.76
C LYS A 274 23.26 -2.15 10.40
N THR A 275 23.32 -1.40 11.50
CA THR A 275 22.16 -0.73 12.09
C THR A 275 22.50 0.73 12.30
N GLU A 276 21.68 1.62 11.78
CA GLU A 276 21.91 3.06 11.81
C GLU A 276 20.70 3.82 12.32
N LYS A 277 20.93 4.83 13.18
CA LYS A 277 19.89 5.75 13.61
C LYS A 277 19.76 6.86 12.56
N VAL A 278 18.71 6.80 11.74
CA VAL A 278 18.49 7.77 10.66
C VAL A 278 17.56 8.90 11.06
N SER A 279 16.82 8.75 12.16
CA SER A 279 15.94 9.80 12.71
C SER A 279 15.73 9.62 14.21
N SER A 280 15.42 10.72 14.91
CA SER A 280 14.85 10.66 16.27
C SER A 280 13.36 10.32 16.28
N ASN A 281 12.66 10.57 15.17
CA ASN A 281 11.23 10.36 14.95
C ASN A 281 10.97 9.26 13.93
N LEU A 282 9.69 8.99 13.69
CA LEU A 282 9.23 8.08 12.65
C LEU A 282 9.78 8.49 11.27
N VAL A 283 10.21 7.51 10.49
CA VAL A 283 10.67 7.66 9.10
C VAL A 283 9.72 6.92 8.17
N SER A 284 9.74 7.27 6.89
CA SER A 284 9.03 6.50 5.86
C SER A 284 9.63 5.12 5.66
N LYS A 285 8.91 4.23 4.98
CA LYS A 285 9.56 3.10 4.33
C LYS A 285 10.64 3.62 3.37
N PRO A 286 11.76 2.89 3.20
CA PRO A 286 12.78 3.27 2.23
C PRO A 286 12.27 3.00 0.80
N PHE A 287 12.81 3.75 -0.16
CA PHE A 287 12.62 3.47 -1.58
C PHE A 287 13.92 3.65 -2.33
N ILE A 288 14.06 2.93 -3.44
CA ILE A 288 15.25 2.96 -4.28
C ILE A 288 14.86 3.53 -5.64
N PHE A 289 15.62 4.51 -6.09
CA PHE A 289 15.45 5.12 -7.39
C PHE A 289 16.82 5.47 -7.98
N ASN A 290 17.09 5.10 -9.24
CA ASN A 290 18.38 5.30 -9.93
C ASN A 290 19.58 4.85 -9.05
N ASN A 291 19.50 3.65 -8.50
CA ASN A 291 20.51 3.03 -7.62
C ASN A 291 20.82 3.79 -6.31
N ASN A 292 20.01 4.79 -5.96
CA ASN A 292 20.14 5.52 -4.71
C ASN A 292 19.00 5.14 -3.76
N LEU A 293 19.31 5.07 -2.47
CA LEU A 293 18.36 4.83 -1.41
C LEU A 293 17.81 6.17 -0.89
N PHE A 294 16.50 6.25 -0.73
CA PHE A 294 15.82 7.45 -0.23
C PHE A 294 14.92 7.12 0.96
N LEU A 295 14.83 8.09 1.86
CA LEU A 295 13.88 8.12 2.99
C LEU A 295 13.21 9.48 3.08
N VAL A 296 11.99 9.50 3.61
CA VAL A 296 11.35 10.74 4.04
C VAL A 296 11.46 10.86 5.56
N ARG A 297 12.04 11.95 6.05
CA ARG A 297 12.24 12.27 7.45
C ARG A 297 11.87 13.73 7.71
N ASN A 298 10.97 13.98 8.66
CA ASN A 298 10.55 15.34 9.03
C ASN A 298 10.10 16.19 7.81
N GLY A 299 9.39 15.57 6.85
CA GLY A 299 8.93 16.25 5.63
C GLY A 299 10.01 16.49 4.57
N SER A 300 11.23 16.01 4.77
CA SER A 300 12.33 16.13 3.81
C SER A 300 12.71 14.77 3.22
N ILE A 301 13.03 14.75 1.92
CA ILE A 301 13.59 13.57 1.26
C ILE A 301 15.10 13.56 1.50
N ILE A 302 15.61 12.45 1.98
CA ILE A 302 17.04 12.22 2.24
C ILE A 302 17.52 11.11 1.32
N GLN A 303 18.63 11.36 0.63
CA GLN A 303 19.34 10.39 -0.19
C GLN A 303 20.52 9.82 0.61
N PHE A 304 20.71 8.50 0.49
CA PHE A 304 21.87 7.76 0.96
C PHE A 304 22.62 7.22 -0.25
N ASN A 305 23.92 7.41 -0.24
CA ASN A 305 24.84 6.91 -1.26
C ASN A 305 25.43 5.56 -0.85
#